data_6b615312831e4628b7ac1897ade94710
#
_entry.id   6b615312831e4628b7ac1897ade94710
#
_cell.length_a   1.000
_cell.length_b   1.000
_cell.length_c   1.000
_cell.angle_alpha   90.00
_cell.angle_beta   90.00
_cell.angle_gamma   90.00
#
_symmetry.space_group_name_H-M   'P 1'
#
loop_
_entity.id
_entity.type
_entity.pdbx_description
1 polymer ?
#
loop_
_entity_poly.entity_id
_entity_poly.type
_entity_poly.pdbx_seq_one_letter_code
_entity_poly.pdbx_strand_id
1 'polypeptide(L)'
;MPVPDHESASLIDYPSAFPIKVMGAQVDGFVEAIVAVARRHDPSFDDTKIELRPSRAGNYLGVTITVTATSRVQLDALYAELSSHPMVKVAL
;
A
#
# COMPACT_ATOMS: atom_id res chain seq x y z
N MET A 1 2.11 14.16 28.85
CA MET A 1 1.60 12.81 28.75
C MET A 1 1.98 12.21 27.42
N PRO A 2 2.54 11.02 27.40
CA PRO A 2 2.91 10.44 26.12
C PRO A 2 1.69 10.16 25.28
N VAL A 3 1.85 10.35 23.99
CA VAL A 3 0.79 10.13 23.02
C VAL A 3 0.81 8.65 22.62
N PRO A 4 -0.25 7.92 22.88
CA PRO A 4 -0.30 6.54 22.42
C PRO A 4 -0.46 6.46 20.90
N ASP A 5 -0.15 5.31 20.35
CA ASP A 5 -0.17 5.11 18.90
C ASP A 5 -1.52 5.45 18.28
N HIS A 6 -2.62 5.13 18.98
CA HIS A 6 -3.93 5.43 18.44
C HIS A 6 -4.18 6.93 18.30
N GLU A 7 -3.54 7.74 19.14
CA GLU A 7 -3.66 9.19 19.02
C GLU A 7 -2.88 9.69 17.82
N SER A 8 -1.70 9.12 17.55
CA SER A 8 -0.97 9.44 16.33
C SER A 8 -1.81 9.13 15.09
N ALA A 9 -2.50 7.99 15.10
CA ALA A 9 -3.39 7.63 14.01
C ALA A 9 -4.54 8.61 13.88
N SER A 10 -5.04 9.16 14.98
CA SER A 10 -6.14 10.12 14.95
C SER A 10 -5.74 11.47 14.42
N LEU A 11 -4.43 11.72 14.23
CA LEU A 11 -3.95 12.94 13.60
C LEU A 11 -4.00 12.89 12.08
N ILE A 12 -4.34 11.73 11.50
CA ILE A 12 -4.51 11.62 10.06
C ILE A 12 -5.83 12.29 9.68
N ASP A 13 -5.73 13.27 8.76
CA ASP A 13 -6.92 13.89 8.21
C ASP A 13 -7.45 13.07 7.05
N TYR A 14 -8.73 12.81 7.02
CA TYR A 14 -9.37 12.08 5.94
C TYR A 14 -10.31 13.01 5.17
N PRO A 15 -10.37 12.88 3.83
CA PRO A 15 -9.50 12.03 3.01
C PRO A 15 -8.10 12.63 2.83
N SER A 16 -7.12 11.76 2.64
CA SER A 16 -5.76 12.22 2.36
C SER A 16 -5.02 11.23 1.47
N ALA A 17 -4.01 11.73 0.76
CA ALA A 17 -3.13 10.87 -0.02
C ALA A 17 -2.22 10.10 0.94
N PHE A 18 -2.19 8.79 0.78
CA PHE A 18 -1.46 7.92 1.70
C PHE A 18 -0.58 6.96 0.90
N PRO A 19 0.74 7.15 0.92
CA PRO A 19 1.66 6.26 0.20
C PRO A 19 1.92 4.98 0.98
N ILE A 20 1.92 3.87 0.27
CA ILE A 20 2.22 2.54 0.83
C ILE A 20 3.29 1.92 -0.05
N LYS A 21 4.35 1.44 0.58
CA LYS A 21 5.42 0.76 -0.12
C LYS A 21 5.22 -0.74 0.03
N VAL A 22 5.10 -1.44 -1.09
CA VAL A 22 4.88 -2.87 -1.15
C VAL A 22 6.07 -3.51 -1.82
N MET A 23 6.63 -4.55 -1.22
CA MET A 23 7.77 -5.25 -1.78
C MET A 23 7.43 -6.72 -2.00
N GLY A 24 7.81 -7.26 -3.15
CA GLY A 24 7.63 -8.66 -3.47
C GLY A 24 8.63 -9.10 -4.52
N ALA A 25 8.52 -10.35 -4.95
CA ALA A 25 9.37 -10.87 -6.02
C ALA A 25 9.06 -10.18 -7.33
N GLN A 26 10.09 -9.91 -8.13
CA GLN A 26 9.91 -9.28 -9.44
C GLN A 26 9.49 -10.33 -10.45
N VAL A 27 8.19 -10.63 -10.47
CA VAL A 27 7.59 -11.63 -11.36
C VAL A 27 6.41 -11.00 -12.08
N ASP A 28 6.04 -11.63 -13.21
CA ASP A 28 4.90 -11.15 -14.00
C ASP A 28 3.64 -11.15 -13.15
N GLY A 29 2.82 -10.13 -13.31
CA GLY A 29 1.55 -10.02 -12.62
C GLY A 29 1.62 -9.38 -11.24
N PHE A 30 2.81 -9.12 -10.71
CA PHE A 30 2.92 -8.55 -9.37
C PHE A 30 2.30 -7.15 -9.30
N VAL A 31 2.67 -6.25 -10.22
CA VAL A 31 2.15 -4.88 -10.22
C VAL A 31 0.63 -4.90 -10.41
N GLU A 32 0.14 -5.68 -11.35
CA GLU A 32 -1.29 -5.80 -11.60
C GLU A 32 -2.06 -6.31 -10.38
N ALA A 33 -1.48 -7.25 -9.65
CA ALA A 33 -2.06 -7.77 -8.41
C ALA A 33 -2.18 -6.67 -7.36
N ILE A 34 -1.13 -5.86 -7.20
CA ILE A 34 -1.13 -4.76 -6.23
C ILE A 34 -2.15 -3.69 -6.63
N VAL A 35 -2.23 -3.36 -7.91
CA VAL A 35 -3.23 -2.41 -8.43
C VAL A 35 -4.65 -2.92 -8.13
N ALA A 36 -4.91 -4.20 -8.35
CA ALA A 36 -6.22 -4.77 -8.08
C ALA A 36 -6.59 -4.66 -6.60
N VAL A 37 -5.64 -4.93 -5.71
CA VAL A 37 -5.86 -4.77 -4.27
C VAL A 37 -6.16 -3.31 -3.94
N ALA A 38 -5.36 -2.38 -4.46
CA ALA A 38 -5.56 -0.95 -4.20
C ALA A 38 -6.95 -0.50 -4.64
N ARG A 39 -7.40 -0.92 -5.82
CA ARG A 39 -8.71 -0.52 -6.34
C ARG A 39 -9.88 -1.09 -5.55
N ARG A 40 -9.71 -2.25 -4.95
CA ARG A 40 -10.77 -2.82 -4.10
C ARG A 40 -11.04 -1.95 -2.87
N HIS A 41 -10.01 -1.28 -2.36
CA HIS A 41 -10.13 -0.47 -1.16
C HIS A 41 -10.23 1.03 -1.47
N ASP A 42 -9.81 1.44 -2.65
CA ASP A 42 -9.89 2.81 -3.12
C ASP A 42 -10.32 2.80 -4.60
N PRO A 43 -11.63 2.87 -4.89
CA PRO A 43 -12.11 2.86 -6.27
C PRO A 43 -11.57 4.01 -7.12
N SER A 44 -11.11 5.09 -6.51
CA SER A 44 -10.54 6.23 -7.23
C SER A 44 -9.04 6.10 -7.47
N PHE A 45 -8.44 4.96 -7.13
CA PHE A 45 -6.99 4.78 -7.23
C PHE A 45 -6.49 5.05 -8.65
N ASP A 46 -5.43 5.86 -8.73
CA ASP A 46 -4.81 6.26 -10.00
C ASP A 46 -3.51 5.48 -10.19
N ASP A 47 -3.53 4.49 -11.08
CA ASP A 47 -2.39 3.64 -11.33
C ASP A 47 -1.28 4.31 -12.16
N THR A 48 -1.53 5.52 -12.66
CA THR A 48 -0.48 6.27 -13.36
C THR A 48 0.56 6.87 -12.42
N LYS A 49 0.28 6.88 -11.13
CA LYS A 49 1.16 7.47 -10.11
C LYS A 49 1.95 6.43 -9.34
N ILE A 50 1.99 5.20 -9.82
CA ILE A 50 2.76 4.13 -9.18
C ILE A 50 4.25 4.37 -9.41
N GLU A 51 5.03 4.19 -8.35
CA GLU A 51 6.49 4.23 -8.47
C GLU A 51 7.04 2.81 -8.34
N LEU A 52 7.94 2.45 -9.23
CA LEU A 52 8.55 1.13 -9.24
C LEU A 52 10.04 1.27 -8.95
N ARG A 53 10.53 0.41 -8.05
CA ARG A 53 11.96 0.38 -7.74
C ARG A 53 12.43 -1.06 -7.68
N PRO A 54 13.04 -1.56 -8.75
CA PRO A 54 13.62 -2.90 -8.74
C PRO A 54 14.86 -2.94 -7.84
N SER A 55 15.10 -4.10 -7.22
CA SER A 55 16.31 -4.31 -6.45
C SER A 55 17.51 -4.41 -7.41
N ARG A 56 18.70 -4.25 -6.85
CA ARG A 56 19.92 -4.25 -7.65
C ARG A 56 20.08 -5.52 -8.47
N ALA A 57 19.79 -6.66 -7.87
CA ALA A 57 19.92 -7.96 -8.54
C ALA A 57 18.71 -8.31 -9.40
N GLY A 58 17.64 -7.52 -9.36
CA GLY A 58 16.43 -7.78 -10.15
C GLY A 58 15.52 -8.86 -9.58
N ASN A 59 15.76 -9.33 -8.37
CA ASN A 59 14.96 -10.38 -7.75
C ASN A 59 13.70 -9.85 -7.08
N TYR A 60 13.72 -8.60 -6.64
CA TYR A 60 12.63 -8.00 -5.90
C TYR A 60 12.20 -6.70 -6.54
N LEU A 61 10.96 -6.34 -6.34
CA LEU A 61 10.41 -5.09 -6.83
C LEU A 61 9.68 -4.39 -5.69
N GLY A 62 10.03 -3.12 -5.48
CA GLY A 62 9.27 -2.23 -4.62
C GLY A 62 8.26 -1.47 -5.45
N VAL A 63 7.01 -1.48 -5.01
CA VAL A 63 5.92 -0.75 -5.65
C VAL A 63 5.36 0.22 -4.63
N THR A 64 5.46 1.50 -4.92
CA THR A 64 4.84 2.52 -4.06
C THR A 64 3.51 2.91 -4.70
N ILE A 65 2.43 2.67 -3.96
CA ILE A 65 1.09 3.08 -4.36
C ILE A 65 0.64 4.21 -3.45
N THR A 66 -0.07 5.18 -4.02
CA THR A 66 -0.64 6.25 -3.22
C THR A 66 -2.15 6.13 -3.33
N VAL A 67 -2.79 5.78 -2.22
CA VAL A 67 -4.24 5.62 -2.17
C VAL A 67 -4.86 6.86 -1.51
N THR A 68 -6.14 7.07 -1.78
CA THR A 68 -6.92 8.06 -1.03
C THR A 68 -7.44 7.38 0.22
N ALA A 69 -6.84 7.73 1.35
CA ALA A 69 -7.26 7.19 2.64
C ALA A 69 -8.52 7.91 3.09
N THR A 70 -9.59 7.16 3.32
CA THR A 70 -10.88 7.71 3.73
C THR A 70 -11.23 7.38 5.18
N SER A 71 -10.57 6.37 5.76
CA SER A 71 -10.80 5.98 7.15
C SER A 71 -9.69 5.03 7.61
N ARG A 72 -9.58 4.88 8.91
CA ARG A 72 -8.67 3.90 9.51
C ARG A 72 -9.09 2.48 9.14
N VAL A 73 -10.39 2.22 9.11
CA VAL A 73 -10.91 0.90 8.76
C VAL A 73 -10.50 0.51 7.34
N GLN A 74 -10.59 1.44 6.41
CA GLN A 74 -10.15 1.22 5.03
C GLN A 74 -8.66 0.86 4.97
N LEU A 75 -7.82 1.63 5.65
CA LEU A 75 -6.38 1.40 5.64
C LEU A 75 -6.02 0.05 6.27
N ASP A 76 -6.65 -0.29 7.40
CA ASP A 76 -6.41 -1.56 8.06
C ASP A 76 -6.79 -2.73 7.15
N ALA A 77 -7.92 -2.63 6.46
CA ALA A 77 -8.36 -3.68 5.52
C ALA A 77 -7.39 -3.80 4.34
N LEU A 78 -6.93 -2.67 3.82
CA LEU A 78 -5.96 -2.65 2.72
C LEU A 78 -4.64 -3.31 3.13
N TYR A 79 -4.08 -2.92 4.28
CA TYR A 79 -2.85 -3.52 4.78
C TYR A 79 -3.02 -5.02 5.07
N ALA A 80 -4.16 -5.42 5.59
CA ALA A 80 -4.42 -6.84 5.85
C ALA A 80 -4.40 -7.65 4.55
N GLU A 81 -5.03 -7.13 3.50
CA GLU A 81 -5.05 -7.83 2.21
C GLU A 81 -3.65 -7.86 1.57
N LEU A 82 -2.93 -6.74 1.61
CA LEU A 82 -1.56 -6.70 1.09
C LEU A 82 -0.66 -7.68 1.83
N SER A 83 -0.71 -7.67 3.16
CA SER A 83 0.16 -8.52 3.98
C SER A 83 -0.14 -10.00 3.84
N SER A 84 -1.37 -10.36 3.50
CA SER A 84 -1.77 -11.76 3.31
C SER A 84 -1.62 -12.23 1.85
N HIS A 85 -1.29 -11.32 0.94
CA HIS A 85 -1.18 -11.68 -0.48
C HIS A 85 0.08 -12.53 -0.70
N PRO A 86 -0.03 -13.66 -1.43
CA PRO A 86 1.11 -14.56 -1.60
C PRO A 86 2.29 -13.94 -2.35
N MET A 87 2.06 -12.92 -3.17
CA MET A 87 3.12 -12.25 -3.91
C MET A 87 3.80 -11.14 -3.11
N VAL A 88 3.25 -10.76 -1.96
CA VAL A 88 3.78 -9.67 -1.15
C VAL A 88 4.65 -10.22 -0.05
N LYS A 89 5.86 -9.66 0.08
CA LYS A 89 6.75 -9.99 1.18
C LYS A 89 6.61 -9.00 2.33
N VAL A 90 6.49 -7.71 2.00
CA VAL A 90 6.41 -6.64 3.01
C VAL A 90 5.50 -5.54 2.48
N ALA A 91 4.67 -4.99 3.34
CA ALA A 91 3.89 -3.78 3.08
C ALA A 91 4.15 -2.78 4.22
N LEU A 92 4.62 -1.59 3.87
CA LEU A 92 4.99 -0.57 4.85
C LEU A 92 4.12 0.67 4.76
#